data_a3f65d6420303c43ac6f31aa5bc4141c
#
_entry.id   a3f65d6420303c43ac6f31aa5bc4141c
#
_cell.length_a   1.000
_cell.length_b   1.000
_cell.length_c   1.000
_cell.angle_alpha   90.00
_cell.angle_beta   90.00
_cell.angle_gamma   90.00
#
_symmetry.space_group_name_H-M   'P 1'
#
loop_
_entity.id
_entity.type
_entity.pdbx_description
1 polymer ?
#
loop_
_entity_poly.entity_id
_entity_poly.type
_entity_poly.pdbx_seq_one_letter_code
_entity_poly.pdbx_strand_id
1 'polypeptide(L)'
;MSESVNEKVAMLGLTYDDVLLLPDASEVVPSEVETKTFLTRSIQLDIPLISSAMDTVTESAMAIAMAKAGGIGIIHRNLAIDEQVTHVKLVKGANLRVGAAVGVGEDGFERAEALIGAGVDVIVVDTAHGHHRAVLDAIVRIKKHFPRQEVIGGNVATRAGAQALINAGADAVKVGVGPGSICTTRVVAGVGVPQITAIMEAAKACQKADIPLIADGGLQYSGDIAKAIVSGADTVMLGSLLAG
;
A
#
# COMPACT_ATOMS: atom_id res chain seq x y z
N MET A 1 9.95 40.20 0.46
CA MET A 1 9.24 38.94 0.82
C MET A 1 10.21 38.17 1.66
N SER A 2 9.89 37.90 2.91
CA SER A 2 10.81 37.28 3.88
C SER A 2 11.09 35.81 3.55
N GLU A 3 12.29 35.34 3.78
CA GLU A 3 12.74 33.95 3.61
C GLU A 3 11.78 32.89 4.23
N SER A 4 11.00 33.29 5.22
CA SER A 4 10.02 32.42 5.93
C SER A 4 8.82 31.93 5.09
N VAL A 5 8.52 32.58 3.96
CA VAL A 5 7.42 32.15 3.06
C VAL A 5 7.91 31.02 2.14
N ASN A 6 9.19 31.00 1.80
CA ASN A 6 9.76 29.97 0.93
C ASN A 6 9.94 28.61 1.62
N GLU A 7 10.03 28.55 2.97
CA GLU A 7 10.15 27.30 3.70
C GLU A 7 8.85 26.45 3.69
N LYS A 8 7.69 27.08 3.43
CA LYS A 8 6.38 26.39 3.36
C LYS A 8 6.03 25.91 1.95
N VAL A 9 6.70 26.43 0.93
CA VAL A 9 6.60 25.98 -0.45
C VAL A 9 7.89 25.24 -0.79
N ALA A 10 7.92 23.94 -0.45
CA ALA A 10 9.15 23.17 -0.37
C ALA A 10 9.74 22.78 -1.72
N MET A 11 8.92 22.31 -2.66
CA MET A 11 9.40 21.80 -3.94
C MET A 11 8.31 21.72 -5.00
N LEU A 12 8.72 21.59 -6.28
CA LEU A 12 7.84 21.16 -7.36
C LEU A 12 7.57 19.66 -7.20
N GLY A 13 6.31 19.27 -7.16
CA GLY A 13 5.89 17.86 -7.08
C GLY A 13 5.37 17.37 -8.43
N LEU A 14 5.64 16.09 -8.76
CA LEU A 14 5.24 15.44 -10.00
C LEU A 14 4.19 14.35 -9.73
N THR A 15 3.14 14.31 -10.54
CA THR A 15 2.15 13.23 -10.61
C THR A 15 2.36 12.35 -11.85
N TYR A 16 1.54 11.33 -12.04
CA TYR A 16 1.67 10.42 -13.20
C TYR A 16 1.50 11.16 -14.53
N ASP A 17 0.63 12.16 -14.59
CA ASP A 17 0.38 12.94 -15.82
C ASP A 17 1.52 13.90 -16.20
N ASP A 18 2.40 14.22 -15.25
CA ASP A 18 3.51 15.15 -15.48
C ASP A 18 4.74 14.49 -16.11
N VAL A 19 4.77 13.16 -16.20
CA VAL A 19 5.94 12.41 -16.63
C VAL A 19 5.61 11.37 -17.69
N LEU A 20 6.61 11.08 -18.54
CA LEU A 20 6.62 9.95 -19.48
C LEU A 20 7.92 9.19 -19.31
N LEU A 21 7.88 7.88 -19.55
CA LEU A 21 9.09 7.07 -19.64
C LEU A 21 9.77 7.30 -20.99
N LEU A 22 11.06 7.57 -20.96
CA LEU A 22 11.83 7.69 -22.20
C LEU A 22 12.05 6.29 -22.78
N PRO A 23 11.79 6.10 -24.09
CA PRO A 23 12.14 4.84 -24.73
C PRO A 23 13.66 4.68 -24.77
N ASP A 24 14.11 3.46 -24.55
CA ASP A 24 15.54 3.10 -24.60
C ASP A 24 15.71 1.74 -25.30
N ALA A 25 16.96 1.38 -25.60
CA ALA A 25 17.28 0.09 -26.19
C ALA A 25 16.82 -1.07 -25.29
N SER A 26 16.23 -2.09 -25.89
CA SER A 26 15.77 -3.30 -25.18
C SER A 26 16.14 -4.55 -25.95
N GLU A 27 16.65 -5.54 -25.24
CA GLU A 27 16.87 -6.90 -25.74
C GLU A 27 15.77 -7.87 -25.29
N VAL A 28 14.81 -7.39 -24.45
CA VAL A 28 13.72 -8.20 -23.91
C VAL A 28 12.45 -7.99 -24.72
N VAL A 29 11.87 -9.08 -25.20
CA VAL A 29 10.55 -9.05 -25.86
C VAL A 29 9.42 -9.16 -24.82
N PRO A 30 8.20 -8.65 -25.09
CA PRO A 30 7.11 -8.62 -24.11
C PRO A 30 6.76 -9.98 -23.48
N SER A 31 6.92 -11.08 -24.21
CA SER A 31 6.66 -12.42 -23.70
C SER A 31 7.72 -12.96 -22.72
N GLU A 32 8.86 -12.32 -22.62
CA GLU A 32 9.97 -12.68 -21.73
C GLU A 32 10.03 -11.81 -20.48
N VAL A 33 9.12 -10.84 -20.35
CA VAL A 33 9.08 -9.94 -19.19
C VAL A 33 8.69 -10.74 -17.94
N GLU A 34 9.56 -10.69 -16.93
CA GLU A 34 9.27 -11.24 -15.59
C GLU A 34 8.62 -10.17 -14.72
N THR A 35 7.40 -10.42 -14.26
CA THR A 35 6.62 -9.47 -13.45
C THR A 35 6.61 -9.81 -11.96
N LYS A 36 7.31 -10.88 -11.54
CA LYS A 36 7.40 -11.26 -10.14
C LYS A 36 8.02 -10.16 -9.29
N THR A 37 7.47 -9.97 -8.12
CA THR A 37 7.89 -8.91 -7.19
C THR A 37 7.62 -9.31 -5.74
N PHE A 38 8.05 -8.49 -4.80
CA PHE A 38 7.79 -8.68 -3.38
C PHE A 38 6.73 -7.69 -2.88
N LEU A 39 5.69 -8.22 -2.20
CA LEU A 39 4.72 -7.43 -1.44
C LEU A 39 5.30 -6.99 -0.11
N THR A 40 5.96 -7.92 0.57
CA THR A 40 6.70 -7.75 1.80
C THR A 40 8.03 -8.50 1.66
N ARG A 41 8.90 -8.47 2.64
CA ARG A 41 10.17 -9.21 2.58
C ARG A 41 10.02 -10.71 2.32
N SER A 42 8.90 -11.31 2.72
CA SER A 42 8.68 -12.76 2.63
C SER A 42 7.54 -13.17 1.69
N ILE A 43 6.67 -12.23 1.30
CA ILE A 43 5.54 -12.52 0.41
C ILE A 43 5.90 -12.07 -1.01
N GLN A 44 6.11 -13.03 -1.90
CA GLN A 44 6.30 -12.81 -3.33
C GLN A 44 4.96 -12.89 -4.07
N LEU A 45 4.76 -12.03 -5.06
CA LEU A 45 3.63 -12.04 -6.00
C LEU A 45 4.13 -12.31 -7.42
N ASP A 46 3.30 -12.93 -8.27
CA ASP A 46 3.62 -13.17 -9.68
C ASP A 46 3.38 -11.92 -10.55
N ILE A 47 2.47 -11.03 -10.10
CA ILE A 47 2.22 -9.72 -10.71
C ILE A 47 2.21 -8.62 -9.64
N PRO A 48 2.65 -7.38 -9.96
CA PRO A 48 2.79 -6.30 -8.99
C PRO A 48 1.46 -5.62 -8.62
N LEU A 49 0.34 -6.35 -8.56
CA LEU A 49 -0.99 -5.77 -8.42
C LEU A 49 -1.65 -6.18 -7.10
N ILE A 50 -2.22 -5.18 -6.41
CA ILE A 50 -2.97 -5.32 -5.16
C ILE A 50 -4.33 -4.68 -5.33
N SER A 51 -5.43 -5.34 -4.94
CA SER A 51 -6.73 -4.67 -4.84
C SER A 51 -6.90 -3.98 -3.50
N SER A 52 -7.39 -2.74 -3.53
CA SER A 52 -7.44 -1.85 -2.37
C SER A 52 -8.48 -2.27 -1.32
N ALA A 53 -8.21 -1.90 -0.07
CA ALA A 53 -9.06 -2.14 1.08
C ALA A 53 -10.27 -1.17 1.12
N MET A 54 -11.12 -1.23 0.10
CA MET A 54 -12.33 -0.41 -0.03
C MET A 54 -13.55 -1.31 -0.14
N ASP A 55 -14.66 -0.89 0.47
CA ASP A 55 -15.94 -1.62 0.47
C ASP A 55 -16.52 -1.85 -0.94
N THR A 56 -16.21 -0.95 -1.87
CA THR A 56 -16.59 -1.06 -3.29
C THR A 56 -15.60 -1.86 -4.14
N VAL A 57 -14.52 -2.40 -3.56
CA VAL A 57 -13.43 -3.06 -4.32
C VAL A 57 -13.14 -4.46 -3.80
N THR A 58 -12.76 -4.64 -2.54
CA THR A 58 -12.18 -5.90 -2.10
C THR A 58 -12.93 -6.55 -0.94
N GLU A 59 -13.73 -7.53 -1.29
CA GLU A 59 -14.19 -8.62 -0.44
C GLU A 59 -13.62 -9.96 -0.93
N SER A 60 -14.12 -11.08 -0.40
CA SER A 60 -13.58 -12.43 -0.73
C SER A 60 -13.58 -12.75 -2.23
N ALA A 61 -14.59 -12.33 -2.99
CA ALA A 61 -14.67 -12.61 -4.43
C ALA A 61 -13.52 -11.95 -5.20
N MET A 62 -13.30 -10.66 -4.97
CA MET A 62 -12.17 -9.92 -5.57
C MET A 62 -10.83 -10.45 -5.08
N ALA A 63 -10.68 -10.73 -3.78
CA ALA A 63 -9.44 -11.26 -3.23
C ALA A 63 -9.07 -12.62 -3.85
N ILE A 64 -10.05 -13.49 -4.07
CA ILE A 64 -9.86 -14.77 -4.78
C ILE A 64 -9.43 -14.54 -6.23
N ALA A 65 -10.09 -13.62 -6.94
CA ALA A 65 -9.75 -13.30 -8.33
C ALA A 65 -8.33 -12.74 -8.45
N MET A 66 -7.97 -11.79 -7.59
CA MET A 66 -6.62 -11.21 -7.53
C MET A 66 -5.54 -12.26 -7.24
N ALA A 67 -5.76 -13.11 -6.25
CA ALA A 67 -4.81 -14.15 -5.89
C ALA A 67 -4.63 -15.20 -7.00
N LYS A 68 -5.72 -15.57 -7.69
CA LYS A 68 -5.65 -16.46 -8.87
C LYS A 68 -4.91 -15.84 -10.06
N ALA A 69 -4.96 -14.51 -10.18
CA ALA A 69 -4.21 -13.78 -11.21
C ALA A 69 -2.72 -13.58 -10.84
N GLY A 70 -2.30 -13.99 -9.64
CA GLY A 70 -0.92 -13.85 -9.16
C GLY A 70 -0.64 -12.59 -8.32
N GLY A 71 -1.65 -11.76 -8.08
CA GLY A 71 -1.62 -10.62 -7.17
C GLY A 71 -2.15 -10.97 -5.77
N ILE A 72 -2.67 -9.96 -5.05
CA ILE A 72 -3.31 -10.14 -3.75
C ILE A 72 -4.43 -9.15 -3.52
N GLY A 73 -5.49 -9.55 -2.81
CA GLY A 73 -6.55 -8.66 -2.35
C GLY A 73 -6.40 -8.31 -0.87
N ILE A 74 -6.70 -7.06 -0.53
CA ILE A 74 -6.76 -6.59 0.86
C ILE A 74 -8.21 -6.36 1.27
N ILE A 75 -8.75 -7.23 2.13
CA ILE A 75 -10.14 -7.12 2.61
C ILE A 75 -10.29 -5.83 3.43
N HIS A 76 -11.32 -5.04 3.11
CA HIS A 76 -11.58 -3.78 3.80
C HIS A 76 -12.08 -3.99 5.24
N ARG A 77 -11.95 -2.94 6.07
CA ARG A 77 -12.33 -2.96 7.48
C ARG A 77 -13.68 -2.28 7.79
N ASN A 78 -14.42 -1.86 6.76
CA ASN A 78 -15.78 -1.32 6.91
C ASN A 78 -16.80 -2.45 7.07
N LEU A 79 -16.53 -3.35 8.00
CA LEU A 79 -17.26 -4.57 8.35
C LEU A 79 -17.12 -4.84 9.85
N ALA A 80 -18.03 -5.60 10.42
CA ALA A 80 -17.82 -6.20 11.73
C ALA A 80 -16.59 -7.15 11.68
N ILE A 81 -15.96 -7.39 12.83
CA ILE A 81 -14.72 -8.21 12.88
C ILE A 81 -14.99 -9.63 12.38
N ASP A 82 -16.09 -10.25 12.78
CA ASP A 82 -16.50 -11.60 12.39
C ASP A 82 -16.85 -11.73 10.91
N GLU A 83 -17.44 -10.69 10.32
CA GLU A 83 -17.69 -10.62 8.88
C GLU A 83 -16.37 -10.55 8.09
N GLN A 84 -15.44 -9.70 8.50
CA GLN A 84 -14.13 -9.60 7.85
C GLN A 84 -13.34 -10.91 7.98
N VAL A 85 -13.40 -11.55 9.16
CA VAL A 85 -12.83 -12.89 9.40
C VAL A 85 -13.47 -13.92 8.46
N THR A 86 -14.76 -13.86 8.22
CA THR A 86 -15.46 -14.76 7.29
C THR A 86 -14.93 -14.61 5.87
N HIS A 87 -14.73 -13.38 5.38
CA HIS A 87 -14.13 -13.15 4.07
C HIS A 87 -12.71 -13.72 3.98
N VAL A 88 -11.87 -13.52 5.01
CA VAL A 88 -10.52 -14.10 5.06
C VAL A 88 -10.59 -15.63 4.99
N LYS A 89 -11.44 -16.26 5.79
CA LYS A 89 -11.62 -17.73 5.79
C LYS A 89 -12.07 -18.27 4.44
N LEU A 90 -12.93 -17.57 3.71
CA LEU A 90 -13.35 -17.95 2.36
C LEU A 90 -12.17 -17.98 1.38
N VAL A 91 -11.27 -16.99 1.42
CA VAL A 91 -10.08 -16.97 0.57
C VAL A 91 -9.09 -18.05 1.00
N LYS A 92 -8.86 -18.23 2.30
CA LYS A 92 -7.98 -19.27 2.83
C LYS A 92 -8.51 -20.68 2.53
N GLY A 93 -9.85 -20.88 2.57
CA GLY A 93 -10.49 -22.13 2.16
C GLY A 93 -10.26 -22.51 0.70
N ALA A 94 -10.01 -21.52 -0.17
CA ALA A 94 -9.56 -21.74 -1.55
C ALA A 94 -8.05 -21.96 -1.67
N ASN A 95 -7.31 -22.04 -0.58
CA ASN A 95 -5.85 -22.17 -0.51
C ASN A 95 -5.10 -21.02 -1.20
N LEU A 96 -5.63 -19.81 -1.08
CA LEU A 96 -5.10 -18.58 -1.69
C LEU A 96 -4.59 -17.60 -0.62
N ARG A 97 -3.72 -16.66 -1.04
CA ARG A 97 -3.22 -15.58 -0.18
C ARG A 97 -4.22 -14.44 -0.09
N VAL A 98 -4.28 -13.82 1.09
CA VAL A 98 -5.14 -12.67 1.36
C VAL A 98 -4.53 -11.76 2.41
N GLY A 99 -4.68 -10.45 2.22
CA GLY A 99 -4.44 -9.45 3.25
C GLY A 99 -5.75 -8.89 3.80
N ALA A 100 -5.66 -8.21 4.94
CA ALA A 100 -6.80 -7.52 5.53
C ALA A 100 -6.38 -6.23 6.22
N ALA A 101 -7.21 -5.19 6.06
CA ALA A 101 -6.98 -3.89 6.66
C ALA A 101 -7.48 -3.84 8.11
N VAL A 102 -6.71 -3.13 8.94
CA VAL A 102 -7.07 -2.81 10.33
C VAL A 102 -6.85 -1.32 10.60
N GLY A 103 -7.51 -0.80 11.63
CA GLY A 103 -7.26 0.52 12.15
C GLY A 103 -6.15 0.56 13.21
N VAL A 104 -6.21 1.59 14.04
CA VAL A 104 -5.33 1.80 15.19
C VAL A 104 -6.12 1.64 16.50
N GLY A 105 -5.43 1.65 17.64
CA GLY A 105 -6.04 1.53 18.96
C GLY A 105 -6.44 0.11 19.32
N GLU A 106 -7.35 -0.03 20.31
CA GLU A 106 -7.76 -1.35 20.83
C GLU A 106 -8.59 -2.12 19.81
N ASP A 107 -9.60 -1.51 19.20
CA ASP A 107 -10.41 -2.14 18.13
C ASP A 107 -9.54 -2.64 16.96
N GLY A 108 -8.54 -1.84 16.55
CA GLY A 108 -7.60 -2.24 15.50
C GLY A 108 -6.76 -3.45 15.89
N PHE A 109 -6.38 -3.55 17.15
CA PHE A 109 -5.59 -4.68 17.65
C PHE A 109 -6.45 -5.95 17.80
N GLU A 110 -7.65 -5.86 18.39
CA GLU A 110 -8.59 -6.99 18.49
C GLU A 110 -8.94 -7.55 17.10
N ARG A 111 -9.16 -6.68 16.14
CA ARG A 111 -9.38 -7.04 14.74
C ARG A 111 -8.17 -7.76 14.14
N ALA A 112 -6.96 -7.24 14.34
CA ALA A 112 -5.73 -7.89 13.87
C ALA A 112 -5.58 -9.30 14.47
N GLU A 113 -5.81 -9.46 15.77
CA GLU A 113 -5.74 -10.75 16.46
C GLU A 113 -6.73 -11.77 15.86
N ALA A 114 -7.99 -11.36 15.65
CA ALA A 114 -9.02 -12.22 15.05
C ALA A 114 -8.66 -12.64 13.61
N LEU A 115 -8.14 -11.71 12.79
CA LEU A 115 -7.72 -11.97 11.41
C LEU A 115 -6.50 -12.88 11.34
N ILE A 116 -5.53 -12.69 12.24
CA ILE A 116 -4.35 -13.57 12.37
C ILE A 116 -4.80 -14.98 12.77
N GLY A 117 -5.74 -15.09 13.72
CA GLY A 117 -6.36 -16.38 14.10
C GLY A 117 -7.12 -17.05 12.94
N ALA A 118 -7.60 -16.28 11.96
CA ALA A 118 -8.23 -16.79 10.74
C ALA A 118 -7.23 -17.17 9.64
N GLY A 119 -5.92 -16.91 9.84
CA GLY A 119 -4.85 -17.27 8.92
C GLY A 119 -4.58 -16.26 7.82
N VAL A 120 -4.86 -14.95 8.04
CA VAL A 120 -4.51 -13.88 7.11
C VAL A 120 -3.00 -13.88 6.84
N ASP A 121 -2.59 -13.66 5.60
CA ASP A 121 -1.16 -13.67 5.24
C ASP A 121 -0.47 -12.35 5.58
N VAL A 122 -1.18 -11.22 5.45
CA VAL A 122 -0.63 -9.89 5.75
C VAL A 122 -1.69 -8.97 6.37
N ILE A 123 -1.32 -8.25 7.42
CA ILE A 123 -2.12 -7.19 8.04
C ILE A 123 -1.71 -5.84 7.43
N VAL A 124 -2.68 -5.01 7.08
CA VAL A 124 -2.45 -3.64 6.61
C VAL A 124 -2.98 -2.66 7.65
N VAL A 125 -2.08 -1.96 8.35
CA VAL A 125 -2.47 -0.84 9.22
C VAL A 125 -2.73 0.36 8.31
N ASP A 126 -4.02 0.57 7.99
CA ASP A 126 -4.48 1.47 6.94
C ASP A 126 -5.09 2.75 7.50
N THR A 127 -4.41 3.87 7.25
CA THR A 127 -4.81 5.21 7.74
C THR A 127 -4.54 6.28 6.70
N ALA A 128 -5.29 7.40 6.79
CA ALA A 128 -5.06 8.56 5.93
C ALA A 128 -3.71 9.25 6.21
N HIS A 129 -3.13 9.06 7.41
CA HIS A 129 -1.86 9.65 7.83
C HIS A 129 -1.03 8.65 8.63
N GLY A 130 -0.23 7.85 7.92
CA GLY A 130 0.60 6.78 8.50
C GLY A 130 1.76 7.27 9.37
N HIS A 131 2.19 8.52 9.23
CA HIS A 131 3.24 9.12 10.09
C HIS A 131 2.66 9.67 11.41
N HIS A 132 1.60 9.04 11.91
CA HIS A 132 1.00 9.38 13.20
C HIS A 132 1.42 8.36 14.27
N ARG A 133 1.65 8.84 15.51
CA ARG A 133 2.13 8.01 16.64
C ARG A 133 1.30 6.74 16.83
N ALA A 134 -0.04 6.84 16.77
CA ALA A 134 -0.92 5.70 16.96
C ALA A 134 -0.73 4.60 15.91
N VAL A 135 -0.31 4.95 14.68
CA VAL A 135 -0.01 3.99 13.60
C VAL A 135 1.28 3.23 13.92
N LEU A 136 2.32 3.96 14.34
CA LEU A 136 3.60 3.36 14.72
C LEU A 136 3.42 2.43 15.92
N ASP A 137 2.69 2.87 16.94
CA ASP A 137 2.40 2.08 18.14
C ASP A 137 1.57 0.82 17.80
N ALA A 138 0.62 0.90 16.84
CA ALA A 138 -0.15 -0.26 16.38
C ALA A 138 0.76 -1.30 15.69
N ILE A 139 1.65 -0.88 14.80
CA ILE A 139 2.61 -1.77 14.14
C ILE A 139 3.51 -2.44 15.18
N VAL A 140 4.12 -1.67 16.07
CA VAL A 140 4.97 -2.18 17.17
C VAL A 140 4.20 -3.20 18.01
N ARG A 141 2.95 -2.91 18.37
CA ARG A 141 2.11 -3.80 19.19
C ARG A 141 1.83 -5.12 18.46
N ILE A 142 1.43 -5.07 17.18
CA ILE A 142 1.17 -6.28 16.39
C ILE A 142 2.45 -7.12 16.28
N LYS A 143 3.57 -6.52 15.88
CA LYS A 143 4.85 -7.23 15.74
C LYS A 143 5.36 -7.81 17.07
N LYS A 144 5.08 -7.17 18.19
CA LYS A 144 5.44 -7.67 19.52
C LYS A 144 4.66 -8.93 19.89
N HIS A 145 3.35 -8.99 19.61
CA HIS A 145 2.48 -10.12 19.98
C HIS A 145 2.54 -11.24 18.92
N PHE A 146 2.70 -10.85 17.65
CA PHE A 146 2.75 -11.76 16.51
C PHE A 146 4.01 -11.52 15.65
N PRO A 147 5.21 -11.90 16.14
CA PRO A 147 6.50 -11.56 15.51
C PRO A 147 6.66 -12.06 14.07
N ARG A 148 5.93 -13.11 13.68
CA ARG A 148 5.98 -13.71 12.35
C ARG A 148 4.92 -13.15 11.39
N GLN A 149 3.98 -12.34 11.90
CA GLN A 149 2.95 -11.75 11.07
C GLN A 149 3.55 -10.63 10.22
N GLU A 150 3.33 -10.70 8.90
CA GLU A 150 3.67 -9.63 7.97
C GLU A 150 2.73 -8.44 8.17
N VAL A 151 3.30 -7.23 8.27
CA VAL A 151 2.56 -5.98 8.51
C VAL A 151 2.97 -4.90 7.52
N ILE A 152 1.99 -4.39 6.80
CA ILE A 152 2.12 -3.20 5.93
C ILE A 152 1.65 -1.99 6.71
N GLY A 153 2.42 -0.91 6.70
CA GLY A 153 2.03 0.37 7.29
C GLY A 153 1.77 1.44 6.25
N GLY A 154 0.76 2.28 6.46
CA GLY A 154 0.45 3.41 5.57
C GLY A 154 -0.75 4.27 6.02
N ASN A 155 -1.03 5.35 5.24
CA ASN A 155 -0.28 5.84 4.09
C ASN A 155 0.69 6.95 4.51
N VAL A 156 1.83 6.97 3.85
CA VAL A 156 2.80 8.05 3.98
C VAL A 156 3.11 8.65 2.59
N ALA A 157 3.76 9.82 2.57
CA ALA A 157 4.14 10.47 1.31
C ALA A 157 5.53 11.12 1.38
N THR A 158 6.30 10.82 2.43
CA THR A 158 7.61 11.42 2.66
C THR A 158 8.62 10.36 3.08
N ARG A 159 9.90 10.64 2.82
CA ARG A 159 11.01 9.80 3.30
C ARG A 159 10.98 9.61 4.82
N ALA A 160 10.69 10.66 5.57
CA ALA A 160 10.64 10.59 7.04
C ALA A 160 9.49 9.69 7.52
N GLY A 161 8.31 9.77 6.88
CA GLY A 161 7.18 8.91 7.18
C GLY A 161 7.46 7.44 6.88
N ALA A 162 8.09 7.16 5.72
CA ALA A 162 8.52 5.81 5.37
C ALA A 162 9.53 5.26 6.39
N GLN A 163 10.55 6.05 6.75
CA GLN A 163 11.54 5.65 7.76
C GLN A 163 10.91 5.37 9.12
N ALA A 164 9.90 6.15 9.53
CA ALA A 164 9.20 5.94 10.80
C ALA A 164 8.45 4.60 10.83
N LEU A 165 7.75 4.24 9.74
CA LEU A 165 7.06 2.94 9.60
C LEU A 165 8.05 1.78 9.61
N ILE A 166 9.18 1.91 8.90
CA ILE A 166 10.27 0.91 8.90
C ILE A 166 10.82 0.71 10.30
N ASN A 167 11.09 1.79 11.03
CA ASN A 167 11.60 1.73 12.41
C ASN A 167 10.59 1.12 13.38
N ALA A 168 9.29 1.24 13.10
CA ALA A 168 8.22 0.58 13.86
C ALA A 168 8.09 -0.93 13.55
N GLY A 169 8.81 -1.44 12.54
CA GLY A 169 8.85 -2.85 12.17
C GLY A 169 7.88 -3.24 11.05
N ALA A 170 7.43 -2.28 10.23
CA ALA A 170 6.65 -2.59 9.03
C ALA A 170 7.48 -3.41 8.03
N ASP A 171 6.86 -4.43 7.44
CA ASP A 171 7.46 -5.32 6.43
C ASP A 171 7.28 -4.80 5.00
N ALA A 172 6.40 -3.81 4.81
CA ALA A 172 6.27 -2.99 3.62
C ALA A 172 5.67 -1.61 3.96
N VAL A 173 5.90 -0.64 3.10
CA VAL A 173 5.42 0.75 3.26
C VAL A 173 4.43 1.09 2.15
N LYS A 174 3.23 1.53 2.53
CA LYS A 174 2.19 1.97 1.60
C LYS A 174 2.23 3.50 1.45
N VAL A 175 2.39 3.97 0.21
CA VAL A 175 2.66 5.37 -0.14
C VAL A 175 1.52 5.95 -0.96
N GLY A 176 0.97 7.07 -0.47
CA GLY A 176 -0.06 7.83 -1.15
C GLY A 176 -0.92 8.63 -0.18
N VAL A 177 -0.75 9.94 -0.17
CA VAL A 177 -1.57 10.89 0.61
C VAL A 177 -2.20 11.87 -0.36
N GLY A 178 -3.49 11.71 -0.61
CA GLY A 178 -4.27 12.56 -1.49
C GLY A 178 -4.29 12.25 -2.99
N PRO A 179 -3.62 11.19 -3.54
CA PRO A 179 -3.63 10.95 -4.98
C PRO A 179 -4.89 10.24 -5.48
N GLY A 180 -5.63 9.56 -4.62
CA GLY A 180 -6.80 8.77 -5.02
C GLY A 180 -7.94 9.63 -5.58
N SER A 181 -8.64 9.11 -6.59
CA SER A 181 -9.75 9.83 -7.27
C SER A 181 -10.92 10.16 -6.33
N ILE A 182 -11.15 9.33 -5.30
CA ILE A 182 -12.19 9.52 -4.29
C ILE A 182 -11.66 10.15 -2.99
N CYS A 183 -10.36 10.45 -2.92
CA CYS A 183 -9.73 10.98 -1.72
C CYS A 183 -10.09 12.46 -1.53
N THR A 184 -10.78 12.78 -0.43
CA THR A 184 -11.16 14.15 -0.08
C THR A 184 -10.08 14.92 0.66
N THR A 185 -8.99 14.28 1.08
CA THR A 185 -7.93 14.89 1.89
C THR A 185 -7.33 16.14 1.24
N ARG A 186 -7.07 16.12 -0.07
CA ARG A 186 -6.54 17.30 -0.80
C ARG A 186 -7.54 18.45 -0.83
N VAL A 187 -8.81 18.13 -1.04
CA VAL A 187 -9.87 19.14 -1.21
C VAL A 187 -10.30 19.72 0.14
N VAL A 188 -10.44 18.87 1.15
CA VAL A 188 -10.96 19.27 2.48
C VAL A 188 -9.86 19.75 3.41
N ALA A 189 -8.74 19.02 3.48
CA ALA A 189 -7.65 19.35 4.41
C ALA A 189 -6.51 20.13 3.77
N GLY A 190 -6.46 20.25 2.44
CA GLY A 190 -5.36 20.88 1.70
C GLY A 190 -4.04 20.11 1.80
N VAL A 191 -4.08 18.84 2.22
CA VAL A 191 -2.89 18.00 2.47
C VAL A 191 -2.76 16.94 1.39
N GLY A 192 -1.56 16.78 0.86
CA GLY A 192 -1.23 15.75 -0.13
C GLY A 192 0.14 15.98 -0.74
N VAL A 193 0.66 14.96 -1.39
CA VAL A 193 1.90 15.02 -2.16
C VAL A 193 1.64 14.39 -3.53
N PRO A 194 2.09 15.01 -4.64
CA PRO A 194 2.03 14.43 -5.98
C PRO A 194 2.71 13.07 -6.00
N GLN A 195 2.06 12.07 -6.60
CA GLN A 195 2.34 10.66 -6.31
C GLN A 195 3.72 10.18 -6.76
N ILE A 196 4.21 10.62 -7.92
CA ILE A 196 5.57 10.28 -8.39
C ILE A 196 6.61 10.80 -7.37
N THR A 197 6.46 12.04 -6.93
CA THR A 197 7.35 12.63 -5.91
C THR A 197 7.26 11.86 -4.59
N ALA A 198 6.05 11.49 -4.14
CA ALA A 198 5.86 10.71 -2.91
C ALA A 198 6.55 9.35 -2.97
N ILE A 199 6.42 8.63 -4.10
CA ILE A 199 7.09 7.34 -4.33
C ILE A 199 8.60 7.52 -4.28
N MET A 200 9.16 8.45 -5.07
CA MET A 200 10.61 8.68 -5.13
C MET A 200 11.21 9.08 -3.77
N GLU A 201 10.49 9.87 -2.97
CA GLU A 201 10.96 10.27 -1.63
C GLU A 201 10.90 9.09 -0.64
N ALA A 202 9.84 8.31 -0.62
CA ALA A 202 9.71 7.15 0.26
C ALA A 202 10.68 6.02 -0.14
N ALA A 203 10.91 5.81 -1.45
CA ALA A 203 11.83 4.82 -1.98
C ALA A 203 13.26 4.99 -1.44
N LYS A 204 13.71 6.22 -1.17
CA LYS A 204 15.03 6.48 -0.56
C LYS A 204 15.20 5.84 0.82
N ALA A 205 14.13 5.69 1.59
CA ALA A 205 14.16 4.99 2.88
C ALA A 205 13.96 3.49 2.70
N CYS A 206 13.01 3.09 1.87
CA CYS A 206 12.64 1.70 1.62
C CYS A 206 13.80 0.89 1.03
N GLN A 207 14.45 1.38 -0.03
CA GLN A 207 15.59 0.73 -0.67
C GLN A 207 16.78 0.57 0.29
N LYS A 208 17.07 1.60 1.12
CA LYS A 208 18.14 1.50 2.11
C LYS A 208 17.91 0.42 3.17
N ALA A 209 16.65 0.14 3.47
CA ALA A 209 16.24 -0.82 4.50
C ALA A 209 15.86 -2.20 3.92
N ASP A 210 15.89 -2.35 2.59
CA ASP A 210 15.39 -3.54 1.88
C ASP A 210 13.94 -3.87 2.26
N ILE A 211 13.08 -2.84 2.23
CA ILE A 211 11.64 -2.92 2.53
C ILE A 211 10.85 -2.58 1.25
N PRO A 212 9.94 -3.45 0.78
CA PRO A 212 9.09 -3.16 -0.36
C PRO A 212 8.20 -1.93 -0.18
N LEU A 213 7.97 -1.22 -1.29
CA LEU A 213 7.13 -0.03 -1.37
C LEU A 213 5.90 -0.31 -2.24
N ILE A 214 4.73 0.03 -1.73
CA ILE A 214 3.43 -0.08 -2.40
C ILE A 214 2.99 1.32 -2.81
N ALA A 215 2.82 1.58 -4.11
CA ALA A 215 2.23 2.82 -4.59
C ALA A 215 0.70 2.72 -4.58
N ASP A 216 0.06 3.54 -3.74
CA ASP A 216 -1.38 3.50 -3.51
C ASP A 216 -2.06 4.79 -3.98
N GLY A 217 -2.90 4.68 -5.01
CA GLY A 217 -3.74 5.75 -5.51
C GLY A 217 -3.16 6.54 -6.70
N GLY A 218 -4.08 7.22 -7.40
CA GLY A 218 -3.77 8.08 -8.54
C GLY A 218 -3.57 7.37 -9.88
N LEU A 219 -3.58 6.05 -9.91
CA LEU A 219 -3.44 5.27 -11.14
C LEU A 219 -4.77 5.24 -11.91
N GLN A 220 -4.73 5.66 -13.17
CA GLN A 220 -5.88 5.70 -14.07
C GLN A 220 -5.68 4.81 -15.30
N TYR A 221 -4.46 4.58 -15.71
CA TYR A 221 -4.08 3.82 -16.91
C TYR A 221 -3.00 2.79 -16.59
N SER A 222 -2.89 1.77 -17.43
CA SER A 222 -1.82 0.76 -17.29
C SER A 222 -0.40 1.36 -17.35
N GLY A 223 -0.21 2.43 -18.14
CA GLY A 223 1.06 3.16 -18.20
C GLY A 223 1.48 3.78 -16.85
N ASP A 224 0.53 4.12 -15.99
CA ASP A 224 0.83 4.67 -14.67
C ASP A 224 1.45 3.63 -13.74
N ILE A 225 1.11 2.35 -13.94
CA ILE A 225 1.75 1.23 -13.23
C ILE A 225 3.24 1.20 -13.53
N ALA A 226 3.62 1.28 -14.82
CA ALA A 226 5.02 1.31 -15.22
C ALA A 226 5.75 2.53 -14.65
N LYS A 227 5.11 3.71 -14.66
CA LYS A 227 5.67 4.93 -14.06
C LYS A 227 5.88 4.78 -12.54
N ALA A 228 4.93 4.15 -11.82
CA ALA A 228 5.07 3.89 -10.39
C ALA A 228 6.26 2.97 -10.08
N ILE A 229 6.39 1.85 -10.82
CA ILE A 229 7.49 0.88 -10.65
C ILE A 229 8.84 1.55 -10.93
N VAL A 230 8.98 2.26 -12.04
CA VAL A 230 10.23 2.98 -12.38
C VAL A 230 10.58 4.05 -11.35
N SER A 231 9.56 4.65 -10.71
CA SER A 231 9.75 5.64 -9.64
C SER A 231 10.20 5.04 -8.31
N GLY A 232 10.20 3.70 -8.18
CA GLY A 232 10.70 2.97 -7.02
C GLY A 232 9.66 2.19 -6.22
N ALA A 233 8.46 1.96 -6.77
CA ALA A 233 7.49 1.05 -6.19
C ALA A 233 7.77 -0.40 -6.60
N ASP A 234 7.57 -1.34 -5.69
CA ASP A 234 7.62 -2.79 -5.97
C ASP A 234 6.26 -3.31 -6.42
N THR A 235 5.18 -2.73 -5.90
CA THR A 235 3.80 -3.08 -6.22
C THR A 235 2.91 -1.84 -6.27
N VAL A 236 1.74 -1.97 -6.90
CA VAL A 236 0.74 -0.91 -6.97
C VAL A 236 -0.60 -1.38 -6.39
N MET A 237 -1.28 -0.51 -5.64
CA MET A 237 -2.62 -0.77 -5.12
C MET A 237 -3.66 -0.04 -5.98
N LEU A 238 -4.62 -0.82 -6.49
CA LEU A 238 -5.66 -0.38 -7.41
C LEU A 238 -7.02 -0.28 -6.69
N GLY A 239 -7.63 0.89 -6.74
CA GLY A 239 -8.98 1.14 -6.25
C GLY A 239 -9.97 1.29 -7.41
N SER A 240 -10.14 2.51 -7.93
CA SER A 240 -11.13 2.85 -8.97
C SER A 240 -11.03 2.02 -10.25
N LEU A 241 -9.84 1.55 -10.62
CA LEU A 241 -9.66 0.67 -11.78
C LEU A 241 -10.29 -0.72 -11.60
N LEU A 242 -10.56 -1.14 -10.36
CA LEU A 242 -11.15 -2.43 -10.03
C LEU A 242 -12.56 -2.30 -9.43
N ALA A 243 -13.02 -1.07 -9.17
CA ALA A 243 -14.38 -0.82 -8.70
C ALA A 243 -15.38 -1.09 -9.82
N GLY A 244 -16.41 -1.91 -9.55
CA GLY A 244 -17.49 -2.24 -10.46
C GLY A 244 -18.60 -1.20 -10.47
#